data_702fed01b47e73015912cd83ba3481b4
#
_entry.id   702fed01b47e73015912cd83ba3481b4
#
_cell.length_a   1.000
_cell.length_b   1.000
_cell.length_c   1.000
_cell.angle_alpha   90.00
_cell.angle_beta   90.00
_cell.angle_gamma   90.00
#
_symmetry.space_group_name_H-M   'P 1'
#
loop_
_entity.id
_entity.type
_entity.pdbx_description
1 polymer ?
#
loop_
_entity_poly.entity_id
_entity_poly.type
_entity_poly.pdbx_seq_one_letter_code
_entity_poly.pdbx_strand_id
1 'polypeptide(L)'
;MPAAIYHIVWTTYGSWLPGDARGWVRSGRHGVQKPDANVEREAREIMAEPPVVLTDEQRTIVDQTIRDYCRIREWTLHAIDVRSKPHPSRRDDRSSGGRGDEPAQAWCSRRLSDAAGLTEPVARKAGRRHWFTEGGNRKLIESEESLENAVRYVMEGQDAKGEFA
;
A
#
# COMPACT_ATOMS: atom_id res chain seq x y z
N MET A 1 -1.32 -22.02 19.43
CA MET A 1 -1.60 -21.69 18.00
C MET A 1 -0.43 -20.89 17.48
N PRO A 2 0.19 -21.29 16.40
CA PRO A 2 1.19 -20.45 15.77
C PRO A 2 0.55 -19.14 15.34
N ALA A 3 1.24 -18.02 15.56
CA ALA A 3 0.78 -16.72 15.13
C ALA A 3 0.69 -16.70 13.59
N ALA A 4 -0.40 -16.18 13.04
CA ALA A 4 -0.54 -16.05 11.61
C ALA A 4 0.39 -14.94 11.10
N ILE A 5 1.16 -15.23 10.04
CA ILE A 5 2.08 -14.30 9.41
C ILE A 5 1.44 -13.81 8.11
N TYR A 6 1.55 -12.52 7.86
CA TYR A 6 0.96 -11.90 6.67
C TYR A 6 1.98 -11.04 5.92
N HIS A 7 1.96 -11.13 4.61
CA HIS A 7 2.54 -10.14 3.72
C HIS A 7 1.45 -9.13 3.36
N ILE A 8 1.69 -7.86 3.69
CA ILE A 8 0.73 -6.77 3.53
C ILE A 8 1.32 -5.73 2.59
N VAL A 9 0.56 -5.35 1.57
CA VAL A 9 0.95 -4.32 0.59
C VAL A 9 -0.20 -3.34 0.41
N TRP A 10 0.10 -2.06 0.51
CA TRP A 10 -0.82 -1.00 0.07
C TRP A 10 -0.08 0.05 -0.75
N THR A 11 -0.83 0.85 -1.46
CA THR A 11 -0.30 1.85 -2.38
C THR A 11 -0.69 3.26 -1.95
N THR A 12 0.12 4.24 -2.34
CA THR A 12 -0.23 5.64 -2.17
C THR A 12 -1.37 6.03 -3.11
N TYR A 13 -2.15 7.04 -2.71
CA TYR A 13 -3.28 7.54 -3.49
C TYR A 13 -2.87 7.95 -4.90
N GLY A 14 -3.60 7.49 -5.90
CA GLY A 14 -3.39 7.82 -7.29
C GLY A 14 -2.17 7.18 -7.96
N SER A 15 -1.44 6.32 -7.26
CA SER A 15 -0.25 5.65 -7.81
C SER A 15 -0.58 4.49 -8.75
N TRP A 16 -1.80 3.97 -8.67
CA TRP A 16 -2.31 2.91 -9.54
C TRP A 16 -3.78 3.15 -9.85
N LEU A 17 -4.05 3.59 -11.07
CA LEU A 17 -5.39 3.93 -11.51
C LEU A 17 -6.00 2.81 -12.38
N PRO A 18 -7.34 2.74 -12.47
CA PRO A 18 -7.99 1.97 -13.52
C PRO A 18 -7.44 2.33 -14.89
N GLY A 19 -7.18 1.33 -15.73
CA GLY A 19 -6.60 1.54 -17.08
C GLY A 19 -5.07 1.57 -17.14
N ASP A 20 -4.37 1.54 -16.00
CA ASP A 20 -2.91 1.63 -15.88
C ASP A 20 -2.18 0.68 -16.84
N ALA A 21 -1.10 1.17 -17.43
CA ALA A 21 -0.27 0.46 -18.42
C ALA A 21 0.31 -0.87 -17.89
N ARG A 22 0.43 -1.02 -16.59
CA ARG A 22 0.89 -2.25 -15.91
C ARG A 22 -0.22 -3.30 -15.75
N GLY A 23 -1.42 -2.98 -16.15
CA GLY A 23 -2.64 -3.72 -15.86
C GLY A 23 -3.34 -3.23 -14.59
N TRP A 24 -4.61 -3.49 -14.46
CA TRP A 24 -5.43 -3.02 -13.36
C TRP A 24 -6.52 -4.02 -12.99
N VAL A 25 -7.14 -3.85 -11.83
CA VAL A 25 -8.20 -4.73 -11.34
C VAL A 25 -9.50 -3.95 -11.27
N ARG A 26 -10.58 -4.52 -11.79
CA ARG A 26 -11.92 -3.95 -11.71
C ARG A 26 -12.73 -4.67 -10.65
N SER A 27 -13.38 -3.92 -9.78
CA SER A 27 -14.31 -4.49 -8.81
C SER A 27 -15.42 -5.28 -9.52
N GLY A 28 -15.67 -6.51 -9.07
CA GLY A 28 -16.65 -7.40 -9.66
C GLY A 28 -16.21 -8.14 -10.94
N ARG A 29 -14.95 -8.00 -11.37
CA ARG A 29 -14.37 -8.82 -12.44
C ARG A 29 -13.12 -9.54 -11.94
N HIS A 30 -13.03 -10.83 -12.26
CA HIS A 30 -11.83 -11.62 -11.98
C HIS A 30 -10.71 -11.29 -12.95
N GLY A 31 -9.48 -11.29 -12.45
CA GLY A 31 -8.27 -11.15 -13.22
C GLY A 31 -7.82 -9.71 -13.48
N VAL A 32 -6.56 -9.62 -13.92
CA VAL A 32 -5.95 -8.34 -14.32
C VAL A 32 -6.50 -7.93 -15.67
N GLN A 33 -7.04 -6.72 -15.74
CA GLN A 33 -7.54 -6.13 -16.97
C GLN A 33 -6.37 -5.60 -17.80
N LYS A 34 -6.54 -5.62 -19.13
CA LYS A 34 -5.56 -5.02 -20.06
C LYS A 34 -5.48 -3.51 -19.86
N PRO A 35 -4.31 -2.91 -20.18
CA PRO A 35 -4.16 -1.45 -20.19
C PRO A 35 -5.22 -0.77 -21.05
N ASP A 36 -5.74 0.35 -20.58
CA ASP A 36 -6.69 1.19 -21.31
C ASP A 36 -6.45 2.67 -20.99
N ALA A 37 -5.81 3.37 -21.90
CA ALA A 37 -5.44 4.76 -21.72
C ALA A 37 -6.64 5.71 -21.57
N ASN A 38 -7.80 5.37 -22.13
CA ASN A 38 -9.01 6.18 -21.96
C ASN A 38 -9.56 6.03 -20.55
N VAL A 39 -9.63 4.79 -20.05
CA VAL A 39 -10.05 4.51 -18.67
C VAL A 39 -9.10 5.16 -17.66
N GLU A 40 -7.79 5.11 -17.91
CA GLU A 40 -6.80 5.75 -17.03
C GLU A 40 -6.97 7.28 -17.02
N ARG A 41 -7.19 7.89 -18.19
CA ARG A 41 -7.41 9.34 -18.30
C ARG A 41 -8.68 9.75 -17.53
N GLU A 42 -9.80 9.05 -17.74
CA GLU A 42 -11.05 9.31 -17.02
C GLU A 42 -10.87 9.15 -15.51
N ALA A 43 -10.19 8.08 -15.06
CA ALA A 43 -9.89 7.88 -13.67
C ALA A 43 -9.05 9.03 -13.07
N ARG A 44 -8.11 9.55 -13.83
CA ARG A 44 -7.27 10.69 -13.43
C ARG A 44 -8.05 11.99 -13.34
N GLU A 45 -8.99 12.23 -14.27
CA GLU A 45 -9.83 13.42 -14.29
C GLU A 45 -10.80 13.51 -13.11
N ILE A 46 -11.28 12.36 -12.62
CA ILE A 46 -12.20 12.31 -11.47
C ILE A 46 -11.50 12.23 -10.12
N MET A 47 -10.16 12.19 -10.07
CA MET A 47 -9.42 12.19 -8.81
C MET A 47 -9.72 13.46 -8.00
N ALA A 48 -10.05 13.28 -6.73
CA ALA A 48 -10.32 14.39 -5.82
C ALA A 48 -9.07 15.22 -5.47
N GLU A 49 -7.90 14.59 -5.54
CA GLU A 49 -6.61 15.18 -5.17
C GLU A 49 -5.49 14.68 -6.09
N PRO A 50 -4.37 15.41 -6.20
CA PRO A 50 -3.21 14.93 -6.95
C PRO A 50 -2.65 13.60 -6.41
N PRO A 51 -2.00 12.77 -7.23
CA PRO A 51 -1.33 11.56 -6.77
C PRO A 51 -0.31 11.85 -5.67
N VAL A 52 -0.16 10.90 -4.75
CA VAL A 52 0.83 10.98 -3.68
C VAL A 52 2.14 10.34 -4.11
N VAL A 53 3.22 11.11 -4.04
CA VAL A 53 4.60 10.63 -4.08
C VAL A 53 5.23 11.02 -2.75
N LEU A 54 5.54 10.03 -1.92
CA LEU A 54 6.11 10.29 -0.59
C LEU A 54 7.52 10.84 -0.70
N THR A 55 7.79 11.92 0.03
CA THR A 55 9.16 12.40 0.26
C THR A 55 9.92 11.46 1.19
N ASP A 56 11.22 11.65 1.31
CA ASP A 56 12.06 10.85 2.21
C ASP A 56 11.63 11.00 3.67
N GLU A 57 11.28 12.20 4.08
CA GLU A 57 10.74 12.47 5.42
C GLU A 57 9.40 11.76 5.63
N GLN A 58 8.50 11.83 4.67
CA GLN A 58 7.21 11.15 4.73
C GLN A 58 7.36 9.62 4.76
N ARG A 59 8.32 9.07 4.03
CA ARG A 59 8.65 7.63 4.10
C ARG A 59 9.14 7.24 5.49
N THR A 60 9.98 8.05 6.10
CA THR A 60 10.46 7.83 7.47
C THR A 60 9.30 7.86 8.48
N ILE A 61 8.36 8.80 8.33
CA ILE A 61 7.16 8.86 9.17
C ILE A 61 6.32 7.60 9.04
N VAL A 62 6.10 7.11 7.82
CA VAL A 62 5.33 5.89 7.57
C VAL A 62 6.03 4.67 8.17
N ASP A 63 7.33 4.51 7.92
CA ASP A 63 8.15 3.41 8.49
C ASP A 63 8.06 3.39 10.02
N GLN A 64 8.32 4.51 10.65
CA GLN A 64 8.26 4.62 12.11
C GLN A 64 6.84 4.35 12.66
N THR A 65 5.82 4.82 11.95
CA THR A 65 4.43 4.59 12.35
C THR A 65 4.08 3.11 12.32
N ILE A 66 4.49 2.39 11.29
CA ILE A 66 4.24 0.94 11.17
C ILE A 66 4.98 0.17 12.27
N ARG A 67 6.23 0.53 12.56
CA ARG A 67 7.01 -0.08 13.66
C ARG A 67 6.33 0.15 15.01
N ASP A 68 5.90 1.36 15.28
CA ASP A 68 5.18 1.71 16.51
C ASP A 68 3.84 0.96 16.60
N TYR A 69 3.11 0.88 15.50
CA TYR A 69 1.85 0.15 15.44
C TYR A 69 2.04 -1.34 15.75
N CYS A 70 3.04 -1.98 15.13
CA CYS A 70 3.37 -3.37 15.40
C CYS A 70 3.79 -3.59 16.85
N ARG A 71 4.62 -2.70 17.39
CA ARG A 71 5.05 -2.76 18.80
C ARG A 71 3.88 -2.67 19.79
N ILE A 72 2.94 -1.74 19.57
CA ILE A 72 1.77 -1.56 20.44
C ILE A 72 0.81 -2.76 20.34
N ARG A 73 0.75 -3.40 19.17
CA ARG A 73 -0.07 -4.60 18.95
C ARG A 73 0.64 -5.90 19.32
N GLU A 74 1.90 -5.81 19.79
CA GLU A 74 2.74 -6.98 20.07
C GLU A 74 2.92 -7.90 18.85
N TRP A 75 2.95 -7.29 17.65
CA TRP A 75 3.18 -7.99 16.39
C TRP A 75 4.66 -7.99 16.03
N THR A 76 5.17 -9.12 15.59
CA THR A 76 6.52 -9.22 15.06
C THR A 76 6.56 -8.68 13.65
N LEU A 77 7.35 -7.63 13.43
CA LEU A 77 7.62 -7.08 12.11
C LEU A 77 8.88 -7.74 11.54
N HIS A 78 8.73 -8.59 10.54
CA HIS A 78 9.85 -9.30 9.91
C HIS A 78 10.61 -8.44 8.92
N ALA A 79 9.90 -7.65 8.11
CA ALA A 79 10.50 -6.73 7.13
C ALA A 79 9.51 -5.60 6.80
N ILE A 80 10.07 -4.46 6.40
CA ILE A 80 9.30 -3.30 5.93
C ILE A 80 10.09 -2.58 4.84
N ASP A 81 9.38 -2.14 3.79
CA ASP A 81 9.91 -1.26 2.75
C ASP A 81 8.86 -0.21 2.39
N VAL A 82 9.19 1.06 2.62
CA VAL A 82 8.32 2.21 2.32
C VAL A 82 8.90 2.95 1.12
N ARG A 83 8.21 2.91 0.00
CA ARG A 83 8.64 3.55 -1.25
C ARG A 83 7.90 4.82 -1.56
N SER A 84 8.55 5.71 -2.28
CA SER A 84 7.93 6.94 -2.79
C SER A 84 6.86 6.66 -3.84
N LYS A 85 7.09 5.63 -4.67
CA LYS A 85 6.13 5.09 -5.65
C LYS A 85 6.03 3.59 -5.45
N PRO A 86 4.84 3.04 -5.26
CA PRO A 86 4.68 1.60 -5.14
C PRO A 86 5.05 0.93 -6.46
N HIS A 87 5.84 -0.12 -6.37
CA HIS A 87 6.10 -1.00 -7.50
C HIS A 87 4.91 -1.95 -7.69
N PRO A 88 4.51 -2.28 -8.90
CA PRO A 88 3.44 -3.23 -9.14
C PRO A 88 3.90 -4.62 -8.69
N SER A 89 3.50 -5.02 -7.49
CA SER A 89 3.48 -6.43 -7.17
C SER A 89 2.37 -7.07 -8.01
N ARG A 90 2.66 -8.14 -8.74
CA ARG A 90 1.62 -8.96 -9.38
C ARG A 90 0.58 -9.30 -8.32
N ARG A 91 -0.62 -8.79 -8.47
CA ARG A 91 -1.74 -9.24 -7.68
C ARG A 91 -2.06 -10.67 -8.12
N ASP A 92 -1.75 -11.61 -7.25
CA ASP A 92 -2.41 -12.89 -7.32
C ASP A 92 -3.89 -12.69 -7.01
N ASP A 93 -4.72 -13.15 -7.91
CA ASP A 93 -6.17 -12.95 -8.02
C ASP A 93 -7.00 -13.57 -6.88
N ARG A 94 -6.40 -13.93 -5.75
CA ARG A 94 -7.03 -14.72 -4.69
C ARG A 94 -7.13 -14.05 -3.33
N SER A 95 -6.77 -12.80 -3.19
CA SER A 95 -6.92 -12.14 -1.89
C SER A 95 -8.29 -11.50 -1.76
N SER A 96 -9.20 -12.20 -1.10
CA SER A 96 -10.35 -11.58 -0.46
C SER A 96 -9.85 -10.48 0.48
N GLY A 97 -10.16 -9.23 0.17
CA GLY A 97 -9.78 -8.07 0.98
C GLY A 97 -10.28 -8.21 2.41
N GLY A 98 -9.41 -8.62 3.29
CA GLY A 98 -9.66 -8.56 4.73
C GLY A 98 -9.32 -7.17 5.24
N ARG A 99 -10.21 -6.56 6.00
CA ARG A 99 -10.10 -5.23 6.63
C ARG A 99 -9.00 -5.13 7.71
N GLY A 100 -7.92 -5.92 7.63
CA GLY A 100 -6.92 -6.01 8.69
C GLY A 100 -5.93 -4.85 8.76
N ASP A 101 -5.75 -4.11 7.66
CA ASP A 101 -4.67 -3.12 7.50
C ASP A 101 -5.16 -1.68 7.61
N GLU A 102 -6.48 -1.46 7.54
CA GLU A 102 -7.10 -0.13 7.65
C GLU A 102 -6.64 0.65 8.89
N PRO A 103 -6.49 0.05 10.08
CA PRO A 103 -6.01 0.78 11.24
C PRO A 103 -4.57 1.28 11.09
N ALA A 104 -3.66 0.51 10.49
CA ALA A 104 -2.28 0.93 10.26
C ALA A 104 -2.19 2.05 9.22
N GLN A 105 -2.92 1.95 8.11
CA GLN A 105 -3.04 3.02 7.13
C GLN A 105 -3.61 4.30 7.74
N ALA A 106 -4.64 4.19 8.58
CA ALA A 106 -5.24 5.33 9.26
C ALA A 106 -4.24 6.04 10.20
N TRP A 107 -3.39 5.29 10.89
CA TRP A 107 -2.31 5.85 11.72
C TRP A 107 -1.27 6.58 10.88
N CYS A 108 -0.84 5.98 9.77
CA CYS A 108 0.09 6.61 8.83
C CYS A 108 -0.50 7.89 8.25
N SER A 109 -1.75 7.85 7.80
CA SER A 109 -2.44 9.03 7.25
C SER A 109 -2.54 10.16 8.27
N ARG A 110 -2.84 9.84 9.52
CA ARG A 110 -2.93 10.83 10.60
C ARG A 110 -1.57 11.48 10.86
N ARG A 111 -0.51 10.70 11.03
CA ARG A 111 0.83 11.22 11.28
C ARG A 111 1.39 12.04 10.11
N LEU A 112 1.10 11.62 8.87
CA LEU A 112 1.46 12.40 7.68
C LEU A 112 0.72 13.75 7.65
N SER A 113 -0.55 13.75 7.99
CA SER A 113 -1.36 14.99 8.08
C SER A 113 -0.86 15.91 9.18
N ASP A 114 -0.51 15.36 10.34
CA ASP A 114 0.05 16.11 11.46
C ASP A 114 1.41 16.75 11.09
N ALA A 115 2.28 16.00 10.42
CA ALA A 115 3.57 16.49 9.92
C ALA A 115 3.43 17.57 8.84
N ALA A 116 2.34 17.52 8.06
CA ALA A 116 2.00 18.54 7.08
C ALA A 116 1.32 19.79 7.72
N GLY A 117 1.23 19.88 9.05
CA GLY A 117 0.58 20.97 9.76
C GLY A 117 -0.96 20.93 9.76
N LEU A 118 -1.54 19.77 9.40
CA LEU A 118 -2.98 19.57 9.31
C LEU A 118 -3.57 19.03 10.64
N THR A 119 -3.12 19.59 11.76
CA THR A 119 -3.52 19.14 13.10
C THR A 119 -4.91 19.59 13.50
N GLU A 120 -5.28 20.81 13.10
CA GLU A 120 -6.58 21.38 13.41
C GLU A 120 -7.68 20.83 12.47
N PRO A 121 -8.93 20.68 12.97
CA PRO A 121 -10.04 20.16 12.16
C PRO A 121 -10.31 20.94 10.88
N VAL A 122 -10.13 22.27 10.93
CA VAL A 122 -10.32 23.15 9.75
C VAL A 122 -9.19 22.93 8.74
N ALA A 123 -7.94 22.87 9.21
CA ALA A 123 -6.78 22.59 8.36
C ALA A 123 -6.87 21.20 7.72
N ARG A 124 -7.34 20.19 8.44
CA ARG A 124 -7.58 18.84 7.89
C ARG A 124 -8.65 18.82 6.82
N LYS A 125 -9.71 19.63 6.94
CA LYS A 125 -10.74 19.76 5.89
C LYS A 125 -10.22 20.44 4.62
N ALA A 126 -9.32 21.40 4.77
CA ALA A 126 -8.73 22.15 3.65
C ALA A 126 -7.50 21.46 3.04
N GLY A 127 -6.87 20.53 3.78
CA GLY A 127 -5.66 19.82 3.35
C GLY A 127 -5.94 18.50 2.65
N ARG A 128 -4.86 17.74 2.46
CA ARG A 128 -4.94 16.42 1.83
C ARG A 128 -5.71 15.43 2.70
N ARG A 129 -6.68 14.73 2.09
CA ARG A 129 -7.49 13.70 2.75
C ARG A 129 -7.05 12.29 2.42
N HIS A 130 -6.50 12.09 1.22
CA HIS A 130 -6.17 10.77 0.70
C HIS A 130 -4.66 10.61 0.56
N TRP A 131 -4.03 9.94 1.52
CA TRP A 131 -2.61 9.58 1.47
C TRP A 131 -2.38 8.24 0.80
N PHE A 132 -3.29 7.29 1.02
CA PHE A 132 -3.22 5.93 0.51
C PHE A 132 -4.47 5.55 -0.25
N THR A 133 -4.35 4.58 -1.14
CA THR A 133 -5.49 3.93 -1.77
C THR A 133 -6.23 3.10 -0.72
N GLU A 134 -7.56 3.15 -0.74
CA GLU A 134 -8.36 2.34 0.16
C GLU A 134 -8.09 0.85 -0.03
N GLY A 135 -8.03 0.14 1.08
CA GLY A 135 -7.70 -1.28 1.09
C GLY A 135 -6.21 -1.54 0.87
N GLY A 136 -5.88 -2.79 0.76
CA GLY A 136 -4.54 -3.28 0.52
C GLY A 136 -4.60 -4.73 0.07
N ASN A 137 -3.45 -5.30 -0.25
CA ASN A 137 -3.34 -6.73 -0.49
C ASN A 137 -2.75 -7.38 0.75
N ARG A 138 -3.40 -8.42 1.24
CA ARG A 138 -2.96 -9.21 2.38
C ARG A 138 -2.89 -10.67 1.97
N LYS A 139 -1.70 -11.25 2.08
CA LYS A 139 -1.46 -12.66 1.78
C LYS A 139 -1.00 -13.36 3.05
N LEU A 140 -1.67 -14.46 3.40
CA LEU A 140 -1.22 -15.35 4.47
C LEU A 140 0.05 -16.09 4.03
N ILE A 141 1.02 -16.13 4.91
CA ILE A 141 2.28 -16.87 4.72
C ILE A 141 2.15 -18.18 5.51
N GLU A 142 2.19 -19.29 4.79
CA GLU A 142 1.89 -20.61 5.34
C GLU A 142 3.14 -21.47 5.61
N SER A 143 4.31 -21.02 5.13
CA SER A 143 5.56 -21.77 5.31
C SER A 143 6.74 -20.86 5.60
N GLU A 144 7.79 -21.39 6.22
CA GLU A 144 9.03 -20.68 6.50
C GLU A 144 9.74 -20.23 5.21
N GLU A 145 9.76 -21.09 4.18
CA GLU A 145 10.29 -20.73 2.87
C GLU A 145 9.54 -19.54 2.24
N SER A 146 8.21 -19.54 2.36
CA SER A 146 7.39 -18.40 1.89
C SER A 146 7.68 -17.12 2.67
N LEU A 147 8.00 -17.23 3.97
CA LEU A 147 8.40 -16.09 4.79
C LEU A 147 9.76 -15.55 4.34
N GLU A 148 10.75 -16.42 4.17
CA GLU A 148 12.08 -16.03 3.70
C GLU A 148 12.01 -15.33 2.33
N ASN A 149 11.22 -15.88 1.41
CA ASN A 149 10.99 -15.30 0.09
C ASN A 149 10.29 -13.93 0.19
N ALA A 150 9.31 -13.78 1.06
CA ALA A 150 8.62 -12.52 1.27
C ALA A 150 9.55 -11.46 1.88
N VAL A 151 10.36 -11.82 2.88
CA VAL A 151 11.35 -10.92 3.49
C VAL A 151 12.39 -10.48 2.45
N ARG A 152 12.94 -11.43 1.68
CA ARG A 152 13.89 -11.12 0.59
C ARG A 152 13.25 -10.19 -0.45
N TYR A 153 12.03 -10.45 -0.87
CA TYR A 153 11.29 -9.60 -1.80
C TYR A 153 11.12 -8.17 -1.25
N VAL A 154 10.79 -8.02 0.02
CA VAL A 154 10.64 -6.71 0.65
C VAL A 154 11.97 -5.97 0.72
N MET A 155 13.06 -6.66 1.09
CA MET A 155 14.36 -6.05 1.33
C MET A 155 15.18 -5.78 0.06
N GLU A 156 15.09 -6.65 -0.94
CA GLU A 156 15.98 -6.64 -2.10
C GLU A 156 15.23 -6.47 -3.43
N GLY A 157 13.99 -6.89 -3.49
CA GLY A 157 13.43 -7.46 -4.68
C GLY A 157 12.53 -6.63 -5.50
N GLN A 158 12.30 -5.40 -5.15
CA GLN A 158 11.41 -4.63 -6.03
C GLN A 158 12.17 -3.96 -7.18
N ASP A 159 13.48 -3.94 -7.15
CA ASP A 159 14.34 -3.44 -8.23
C ASP A 159 14.94 -4.57 -9.09
N ALA A 160 14.96 -5.80 -8.61
CA ALA A 160 15.33 -6.96 -9.40
C ALA A 160 14.16 -7.35 -10.31
N LYS A 161 14.35 -7.19 -11.60
CA LYS A 161 13.43 -7.66 -12.65
C LYS A 161 13.06 -9.12 -12.39
N GLY A 162 11.75 -9.32 -12.24
CA GLY A 162 11.02 -10.54 -12.45
C GLY A 162 11.77 -11.86 -12.22
N GLU A 163 11.22 -12.60 -11.35
CA GLU A 163 11.13 -14.07 -11.44
C GLU A 163 10.62 -14.55 -10.09
N PHE A 164 9.32 -14.42 -9.92
CA PHE A 164 8.60 -15.38 -9.12
C PHE A 164 7.59 -16.03 -10.05
N ALA A 165 8.05 -17.08 -10.71
CA ALA A 165 7.19 -18.04 -11.36
C ALA A 165 6.38 -18.80 -10.32
#